data_90d29f4d59c139e4776c7f92e48a0424
#
_entry.id   90d29f4d59c139e4776c7f92e48a0424
#
_cell.length_a   1.000
_cell.length_b   1.000
_cell.length_c   1.000
_cell.angle_alpha   90.00
_cell.angle_beta   90.00
_cell.angle_gamma   90.00
#
_symmetry.space_group_name_H-M   'P 1'
#
loop_
_entity.id
_entity.type
_entity.pdbx_description
1 polymer ?
#
loop_
_entity_poly.entity_id
_entity_poly.type
_entity_poly.pdbx_seq_one_letter_code
_entity_poly.pdbx_strand_id
1 'polypeptide(L)'
;MNFVRGRLEERDGGLAFVGSGDGLALGLGGDLAKHAGGEVEMGIRPENISLAAGAGDATGTVQGCETLGHESLLRVRCGDHELVVRVPGAGAGGLAKVGLRFDLNAAAWFDAATGQALD
;
A
#
# COMPACT_ATOMS: atom_id res chain seq x y z
N MET A 1 2.67 3.06 -11.00
CA MET A 1 2.85 3.30 -9.56
C MET A 1 1.51 3.53 -8.88
N ASN A 2 1.35 2.98 -7.70
CA ASN A 2 0.14 3.22 -6.91
C ASN A 2 0.32 4.48 -6.09
N PHE A 3 -0.70 5.33 -6.07
CA PHE A 3 -0.72 6.52 -5.23
C PHE A 3 -1.91 6.43 -4.28
N VAL A 4 -1.63 6.60 -2.99
CA VAL A 4 -2.65 6.52 -1.96
C VAL A 4 -2.56 7.77 -1.08
N ARG A 5 -3.64 8.53 -1.00
CA ARG A 5 -3.72 9.67 -0.09
C ARG A 5 -4.10 9.22 1.31
N GLY A 6 -3.57 9.93 2.28
CA GLY A 6 -3.86 9.66 3.67
C GLY A 6 -3.18 10.65 4.58
N ARG A 7 -2.99 10.26 5.82
CA ARG A 7 -2.28 11.09 6.81
C ARG A 7 -1.34 10.26 7.62
N LEU A 8 -0.35 10.96 8.18
CA LEU A 8 0.57 10.37 9.13
C LEU A 8 0.05 10.66 10.53
N GLU A 9 -0.16 9.62 11.31
CA GLU A 9 -0.67 9.71 12.68
C GLU A 9 0.26 8.99 13.64
N GLU A 10 0.37 9.53 14.85
CA GLU A 10 1.01 8.79 15.93
C GLU A 10 -0.01 7.83 16.55
N ARG A 11 0.37 6.56 16.64
CA ARG A 11 -0.47 5.51 17.24
C ARG A 11 0.39 4.58 18.06
N ASP A 12 -0.03 4.27 19.27
CA ASP A 12 0.59 3.26 20.13
C ASP A 12 2.11 3.43 20.26
N GLY A 13 2.56 4.68 20.35
CA GLY A 13 3.99 4.97 20.49
C GLY A 13 4.78 4.92 19.19
N GLY A 14 4.12 4.74 18.06
CA GLY A 14 4.74 4.71 16.74
C GLY A 14 4.00 5.60 15.75
N LEU A 15 4.47 5.57 14.52
CA LEU A 15 3.88 6.33 13.42
C LEU A 15 3.12 5.38 12.50
N ALA A 16 1.97 5.81 12.02
CA ALA A 16 1.19 5.06 11.04
C ALA A 16 0.77 5.95 9.88
N PHE A 17 0.74 5.36 8.70
CA PHE A 17 0.07 5.97 7.55
C PHE A 17 -1.36 5.43 7.52
N VAL A 18 -2.32 6.34 7.55
CA VAL A 18 -3.75 5.98 7.52
C VAL A 18 -4.32 6.51 6.21
N GLY A 19 -4.68 5.61 5.32
CA GLY A 19 -5.29 5.98 4.04
C GLY A 19 -6.63 6.69 4.24
N SER A 20 -6.94 7.61 3.36
CA SER A 20 -8.21 8.33 3.38
C SER A 20 -9.36 7.34 3.25
N GLY A 21 -10.44 7.54 4.00
CA GLY A 21 -11.52 6.56 4.05
C GLY A 21 -11.15 5.38 4.95
N ASP A 22 -11.67 4.20 4.62
CA ASP A 22 -11.46 3.00 5.43
C ASP A 22 -10.53 2.00 4.75
N GLY A 23 -9.96 1.13 5.55
CA GLY A 23 -9.40 -0.12 5.07
C GLY A 23 -7.90 -0.17 4.89
N LEU A 24 -7.18 0.92 5.12
CA LEU A 24 -5.73 0.89 4.96
C LEU A 24 -5.04 1.68 6.07
N ALA A 25 -4.26 0.98 6.88
CA ALA A 25 -3.41 1.59 7.91
C ALA A 25 -2.11 0.80 7.97
N LEU A 26 -0.98 1.48 7.82
CA LEU A 26 0.34 0.85 7.75
C LEU A 26 1.25 1.44 8.82
N GLY A 27 1.88 0.57 9.61
CA GLY A 27 2.89 1.00 10.58
C GLY A 27 4.17 1.43 9.89
N LEU A 28 4.74 2.53 10.34
CA LEU A 28 5.94 3.11 9.75
C LEU A 28 7.07 3.21 10.77
N GLY A 29 8.29 3.26 10.27
CA GLY A 29 9.43 3.66 11.08
C GLY A 29 9.40 5.15 11.42
N GLY A 30 10.35 5.61 12.23
CA GLY A 30 10.37 6.95 12.76
C GLY A 30 10.84 8.07 11.83
N ASP A 31 11.31 7.75 10.63
CA ASP A 31 11.92 8.73 9.73
C ASP A 31 10.98 9.86 9.31
N LEU A 32 9.69 9.57 9.25
CA LEU A 32 8.69 10.56 8.85
C LEU A 32 7.95 11.18 10.03
N ALA A 33 8.41 10.95 11.26
CA ALA A 33 7.71 11.44 12.46
C ALA A 33 7.54 12.96 12.49
N LYS A 34 8.46 13.70 11.87
CA LYS A 34 8.36 15.17 11.79
C LYS A 34 7.19 15.64 10.95
N HIS A 35 6.60 14.75 10.16
CA HIS A 35 5.43 15.06 9.33
C HIS A 35 4.12 14.56 9.94
N ALA A 36 4.16 14.06 11.18
CA ALA A 36 2.95 13.56 11.86
C ALA A 36 1.85 14.63 11.88
N GLY A 37 0.63 14.20 11.64
CA GLY A 37 -0.53 15.08 11.53
C GLY A 37 -0.75 15.66 10.15
N GLY A 38 0.19 15.52 9.23
CA GLY A 38 0.07 16.05 7.88
C GLY A 38 -0.65 15.10 6.92
N GLU A 39 -1.26 15.69 5.90
CA GLU A 39 -1.80 14.90 4.79
C GLU A 39 -0.71 14.61 3.79
N VAL A 40 -0.62 13.36 3.39
CA VAL A 40 0.45 12.87 2.52
C VAL A 40 -0.11 11.99 1.42
N GLU A 41 0.70 11.77 0.39
CA GLU A 41 0.41 10.79 -0.62
C GLU A 41 1.55 9.79 -0.65
N MET A 42 1.23 8.50 -0.52
CA MET A 42 2.19 7.42 -0.64
C MET A 42 2.23 6.96 -2.09
N GLY A 43 3.42 6.89 -2.67
CA GLY A 43 3.64 6.29 -3.97
C GLY A 43 4.39 4.98 -3.80
N ILE A 44 3.85 3.89 -4.33
CA ILE A 44 4.50 2.58 -4.24
C ILE A 44 4.30 1.81 -5.53
N ARG A 45 5.37 1.20 -6.01
CA ARG A 45 5.33 0.44 -7.26
C ARG A 45 4.65 -0.91 -7.05
N PRO A 46 3.96 -1.44 -8.07
CA PRO A 46 3.28 -2.74 -7.95
C PRO A 46 4.20 -3.88 -7.50
N GLU A 47 5.46 -3.88 -7.92
CA GLU A 47 6.43 -4.92 -7.54
C GLU A 47 6.89 -4.83 -6.10
N ASN A 48 6.63 -3.71 -5.43
CA ASN A 48 6.99 -3.50 -4.02
C ASN A 48 5.85 -3.84 -3.06
N ILE A 49 4.77 -4.36 -3.59
CA ILE A 49 3.67 -4.94 -2.82
C ILE A 49 3.65 -6.42 -3.15
N SER A 50 3.69 -7.27 -2.13
CA SER A 50 3.69 -8.72 -2.31
C SER A 50 2.53 -9.36 -1.57
N LEU A 51 2.24 -10.61 -1.91
CA LEU A 51 1.23 -11.38 -1.18
C LEU A 51 1.85 -11.91 0.10
N ALA A 52 1.13 -11.79 1.19
CA ALA A 52 1.53 -12.31 2.49
C ALA A 52 0.84 -13.63 2.77
N ALA A 53 1.50 -14.50 3.53
CA ALA A 53 0.86 -15.68 4.10
C ALA A 53 0.04 -15.19 5.29
N GLY A 54 -1.27 -15.20 5.20
CA GLY A 54 -2.15 -14.66 6.23
C GLY A 54 -2.52 -13.21 5.97
N ALA A 55 -2.73 -12.43 7.03
CA ALA A 55 -3.25 -11.07 6.90
C ALA A 55 -2.23 -10.05 6.38
N GLY A 56 -0.94 -10.25 6.64
CA GLY A 56 0.10 -9.29 6.25
C GLY A 56 -0.08 -7.93 6.89
N ASP A 57 0.31 -6.89 6.16
CA ASP A 57 0.16 -5.49 6.60
C ASP A 57 -1.25 -4.98 6.37
N ALA A 58 -1.92 -5.48 5.35
CA ALA A 58 -3.30 -5.13 5.03
C ALA A 58 -3.95 -6.29 4.28
N THR A 59 -5.26 -6.37 4.33
CA THR A 59 -6.02 -7.37 3.57
C THR A 59 -6.86 -6.69 2.52
N GLY A 60 -7.04 -7.36 1.40
CA GLY A 60 -7.85 -6.82 0.32
C GLY A 60 -8.59 -7.89 -0.45
N THR A 61 -9.43 -7.45 -1.36
CA THR A 61 -10.22 -8.29 -2.23
C THR A 61 -9.70 -8.16 -3.67
N VAL A 62 -9.42 -9.29 -4.30
CA VAL A 62 -8.96 -9.29 -5.69
C VAL A 62 -10.13 -8.97 -6.61
N GLN A 63 -9.99 -7.90 -7.36
CA GLN A 63 -11.01 -7.42 -8.30
C GLN A 63 -10.74 -7.87 -9.74
N GLY A 64 -9.51 -8.20 -10.04
CA GLY A 64 -9.13 -8.66 -11.36
C GLY A 64 -7.67 -9.12 -11.40
N CYS A 65 -7.33 -9.87 -12.44
CA CYS A 65 -5.99 -10.39 -12.63
C CYS A 65 -5.65 -10.38 -14.11
N GLU A 66 -4.44 -9.90 -14.43
CA GLU A 66 -3.89 -9.98 -15.78
C GLU A 66 -2.61 -10.79 -15.72
N THR A 67 -2.56 -11.88 -16.47
CA THR A 67 -1.38 -12.74 -16.51
C THR A 67 -0.44 -12.26 -17.61
N LEU A 68 0.82 -12.03 -17.26
CA LEU A 68 1.86 -11.51 -18.14
C LEU A 68 3.00 -12.53 -18.27
N GLY A 69 2.70 -13.74 -18.76
CA GLY A 69 3.71 -14.78 -18.86
C GLY A 69 4.11 -15.33 -17.50
N HIS A 70 5.28 -14.91 -16.99
CA HIS A 70 5.82 -15.43 -15.72
C HIS A 70 5.34 -14.66 -14.49
N GLU A 71 4.49 -13.65 -14.68
CA GLU A 71 3.99 -12.85 -13.56
C GLU A 71 2.55 -12.44 -13.81
N SER A 72 1.91 -11.92 -12.78
CA SER A 72 0.54 -11.45 -12.86
C SER A 72 0.41 -10.08 -12.21
N LEU A 73 -0.49 -9.27 -12.76
CA LEU A 73 -0.90 -8.02 -12.14
C LEU A 73 -2.27 -8.23 -11.53
N LEU A 74 -2.38 -7.99 -10.23
CA LEU A 74 -3.64 -8.09 -9.51
C LEU A 74 -4.17 -6.69 -9.23
N ARG A 75 -5.46 -6.49 -9.45
CA ARG A 75 -6.14 -5.32 -8.92
C ARG A 75 -6.78 -5.72 -7.61
N VAL A 76 -6.34 -5.08 -6.53
CA VAL A 76 -6.75 -5.44 -5.18
C VAL A 76 -7.39 -4.23 -4.53
N ARG A 77 -8.57 -4.42 -3.96
CA ARG A 77 -9.26 -3.38 -3.24
C ARG A 77 -9.04 -3.55 -1.73
N CYS A 78 -8.46 -2.52 -1.13
CA CYS A 78 -8.27 -2.43 0.31
C CYS A 78 -9.13 -1.29 0.83
N GLY A 79 -10.31 -1.60 1.35
CA GLY A 79 -11.27 -0.58 1.75
C GLY A 79 -11.64 0.32 0.57
N ASP A 80 -11.32 1.59 0.66
CA ASP A 80 -11.63 2.57 -0.38
C ASP A 80 -10.50 2.73 -1.42
N HIS A 81 -9.44 1.93 -1.31
CA HIS A 81 -8.28 2.06 -2.18
C HIS A 81 -8.13 0.88 -3.11
N GLU A 82 -7.87 1.16 -4.38
CA GLU A 82 -7.56 0.13 -5.36
C GLU A 82 -6.06 0.17 -5.67
N LEU A 83 -5.41 -0.98 -5.52
CA LEU A 83 -3.98 -1.12 -5.71
C LEU A 83 -3.69 -2.11 -6.81
N VAL A 84 -2.64 -1.85 -7.58
CA VAL A 84 -2.10 -2.82 -8.54
C VAL A 84 -0.89 -3.48 -7.89
N VAL A 85 -0.91 -4.80 -7.84
CA VAL A 85 0.13 -5.62 -7.20
C VAL A 85 0.73 -6.55 -8.26
N ARG A 86 2.05 -6.54 -8.38
CA ARG A 86 2.75 -7.43 -9.30
C ARG A 86 3.28 -8.63 -8.52
N VAL A 87 2.87 -9.82 -8.92
CA VAL A 87 3.27 -11.05 -8.24
C VAL A 87 3.86 -12.03 -9.25
N PRO A 88 4.82 -12.88 -8.83
CA PRO A 88 5.35 -13.93 -9.70
C PRO A 88 4.32 -15.01 -9.95
N GLY A 89 4.40 -15.67 -11.10
CA GLY A 89 3.56 -16.80 -11.44
C GLY A 89 2.23 -16.39 -12.05
N ALA A 90 1.49 -17.40 -12.50
CA ALA A 90 0.24 -17.21 -13.22
C ALA A 90 -1.00 -17.66 -12.44
N GLY A 91 -0.83 -18.18 -11.24
CA GLY A 91 -1.91 -18.81 -10.47
C GLY A 91 -2.72 -17.90 -9.54
N ALA A 92 -2.38 -16.63 -9.48
CA ALA A 92 -2.97 -15.73 -8.48
C ALA A 92 -4.41 -15.30 -8.81
N GLY A 93 -4.87 -15.51 -10.04
CA GLY A 93 -6.22 -15.09 -10.46
C GLY A 93 -7.37 -15.82 -9.78
N GLY A 94 -7.10 -16.97 -9.14
CA GLY A 94 -8.12 -17.70 -8.40
C GLY A 94 -8.33 -17.23 -6.98
N LEU A 95 -7.54 -16.28 -6.51
CA LEU A 95 -7.63 -15.78 -5.15
C LEU A 95 -8.76 -14.75 -5.02
N ALA A 96 -9.58 -14.86 -3.96
CA ALA A 96 -10.64 -13.90 -3.70
C ALA A 96 -10.18 -12.83 -2.72
N LYS A 97 -9.56 -13.24 -1.61
CA LYS A 97 -9.02 -12.36 -0.61
C LYS A 97 -7.54 -12.63 -0.41
N VAL A 98 -6.79 -11.59 -0.18
CA VAL A 98 -5.35 -11.69 -0.01
C VAL A 98 -4.87 -10.81 1.12
N GLY A 99 -3.80 -11.25 1.79
CA GLY A 99 -3.00 -10.38 2.64
C GLY A 99 -1.91 -9.74 1.79
N LEU A 100 -1.61 -8.51 2.05
CA LEU A 100 -0.59 -7.75 1.33
C LEU A 100 0.52 -7.33 2.28
N ARG A 101 1.74 -7.35 1.77
CA ARG A 101 2.91 -6.84 2.46
C ARG A 101 3.51 -5.72 1.62
N PHE A 102 3.74 -4.58 2.26
CA PHE A 102 4.25 -3.39 1.59
C PHE A 102 5.71 -3.19 1.96
N ASP A 103 6.56 -3.07 0.95
CA ASP A 103 7.96 -2.67 1.17
C ASP A 103 8.00 -1.13 1.31
N LEU A 104 7.79 -0.67 2.53
CA LEU A 104 7.68 0.77 2.80
C LEU A 104 9.00 1.51 2.67
N ASN A 105 10.13 0.79 2.69
CA ASN A 105 11.43 1.40 2.41
C ASN A 105 11.56 1.82 0.94
N ALA A 106 10.80 1.16 0.07
CA ALA A 106 10.77 1.50 -1.34
C ALA A 106 9.66 2.47 -1.71
N ALA A 107 8.81 2.86 -0.76
CA ALA A 107 7.73 3.80 -1.02
C ALA A 107 8.28 5.23 -1.06
N ALA A 108 7.66 6.05 -1.90
CA ALA A 108 7.92 7.48 -1.94
C ALA A 108 6.79 8.21 -1.23
N TRP A 109 7.12 9.29 -0.55
CA TRP A 109 6.15 10.06 0.24
C TRP A 109 6.14 11.50 -0.22
N PHE A 110 4.95 12.03 -0.41
CA PHE A 110 4.76 13.38 -0.94
C PHE A 110 3.81 14.15 -0.05
N ASP A 111 4.03 15.47 0.03
CA ASP A 111 3.06 16.36 0.65
C ASP A 111 1.80 16.41 -0.23
N ALA A 112 0.64 16.14 0.34
CA ALA A 112 -0.59 16.03 -0.44
C ALA A 112 -1.04 17.39 -0.99
N ALA A 113 -0.69 18.48 -0.34
CA ALA A 113 -1.09 19.81 -0.79
C ALA A 113 -0.19 20.35 -1.91
N THR A 114 1.12 20.09 -1.82
CA THR A 114 2.09 20.67 -2.76
C THR A 114 2.61 19.68 -3.79
N GLY A 115 2.51 18.38 -3.50
CA GLY A 115 3.09 17.34 -4.34
C GLY A 115 4.60 17.19 -4.21
N GLN A 116 5.23 17.94 -3.30
CA GLN A 116 6.68 17.84 -3.11
C GLN A 116 7.05 16.61 -2.29
N ALA A 117 8.18 16.01 -2.63
CA ALA A 117 8.68 14.85 -1.89
C ALA A 117 9.00 15.25 -0.45
N LEU A 118 8.69 14.35 0.49
CA LEU A 118 9.03 14.51 1.90
C LEU A 118 10.42 13.96 2.16
N ASP A 119 11.15 14.62 3.02
CA ASP A 119 12.49 14.21 3.44
C ASP A 119 12.45 13.39 4.73
#